data_6b38ce422f25882ebf7d2e98d83e71bd
#
_entry.id   6b38ce422f25882ebf7d2e98d83e71bd
#
_cell.length_a   1.000
_cell.length_b   1.000
_cell.length_c   1.000
_cell.angle_alpha   90.00
_cell.angle_beta   90.00
_cell.angle_gamma   90.00
#
_symmetry.space_group_name_H-M   'P 1'
#
loop_
_entity.id
_entity.type
_entity.pdbx_description
1 polymer ?
#
loop_
_entity_poly.entity_id
_entity_poly.type
_entity_poly.pdbx_seq_one_letter_code
_entity_poly.pdbx_strand_id
1 'polypeptide(L)'
;MARRGLLLVLLALLALPIFSQTKYALVIGLGKQEDRAWPKINGDKDVPRVRQMLRKGGYDKIISLVNERATKRNILSAFNTLVGKARPGDIFYIHYSGHGQQVADPHHDEPDGLDECWIPYDAYKKACARDRGERHLSDDEVNYYLGQLRDKVGDRGKILVVIDACHSGDATCGDEGEEVLRGVSEVFDATCHFAEPIPRAVSRRKERWITISACTSAQSNAELRNPVAGRLTYALWQILSDQSSMSNAELERRIRRFYQGIRSRVYQTPVITGEYKNLQRISDFLR
;
A
#
# COMPACT_ATOMS: atom_id res chain seq x y z
N MET A 1 71.63 -7.63 28.57
CA MET A 1 70.28 -7.54 29.19
C MET A 1 69.33 -6.86 28.22
N ALA A 2 68.55 -7.63 27.49
CA ALA A 2 67.63 -7.08 26.47
C ALA A 2 66.22 -6.99 27.08
N ARG A 3 65.70 -5.76 27.21
CA ARG A 3 64.29 -5.52 27.62
C ARG A 3 63.36 -5.75 26.44
N ARG A 4 62.57 -6.82 26.49
CA ARG A 4 61.46 -7.08 25.57
C ARG A 4 60.29 -6.20 25.97
N GLY A 5 60.03 -5.17 25.16
CA GLY A 5 58.79 -4.36 25.29
C GLY A 5 57.62 -5.16 24.68
N LEU A 6 56.66 -5.52 25.52
CA LEU A 6 55.40 -6.16 25.15
C LEU A 6 54.44 -5.08 24.64
N LEU A 7 54.23 -5.01 23.32
CA LEU A 7 53.25 -4.11 22.70
C LEU A 7 51.86 -4.74 22.82
N LEU A 8 51.09 -4.30 23.80
CA LEU A 8 49.66 -4.65 23.93
C LEU A 8 48.85 -3.83 22.91
N VAL A 9 48.53 -4.46 21.78
CA VAL A 9 47.57 -3.92 20.82
C VAL A 9 46.19 -4.13 21.43
N LEU A 10 45.59 -3.07 21.98
CA LEU A 10 44.21 -3.03 22.42
C LEU A 10 43.32 -2.99 21.19
N LEU A 11 42.79 -4.14 20.74
CA LEU A 11 41.72 -4.21 19.76
C LEU A 11 40.44 -3.69 20.43
N ALA A 12 40.16 -2.40 20.25
CA ALA A 12 38.87 -1.84 20.55
C ALA A 12 37.88 -2.40 19.51
N LEU A 13 37.23 -3.50 19.84
CA LEU A 13 36.04 -3.99 19.15
C LEU A 13 34.99 -2.88 19.30
N LEU A 14 34.88 -2.01 18.29
CA LEU A 14 33.73 -1.14 18.11
C LEU A 14 32.49 -2.06 18.00
N ALA A 15 31.86 -2.32 19.12
CA ALA A 15 30.53 -2.92 19.15
C ALA A 15 29.57 -1.95 18.45
N LEU A 16 29.46 -2.07 17.13
CA LEU A 16 28.39 -1.39 16.40
C LEU A 16 27.09 -1.84 17.04
N PRO A 17 26.23 -0.93 17.49
CA PRO A 17 24.94 -1.31 18.04
C PRO A 17 24.21 -2.15 17.00
N ILE A 18 23.98 -3.42 17.30
CA ILE A 18 23.10 -4.31 16.52
C ILE A 18 21.70 -3.73 16.74
N PHE A 19 21.31 -2.76 15.93
CA PHE A 19 19.92 -2.32 15.90
C PHE A 19 19.10 -3.51 15.39
N SER A 20 18.36 -4.13 16.30
CA SER A 20 17.35 -5.12 15.93
C SER A 20 16.38 -4.45 14.96
N GLN A 21 16.26 -5.03 13.76
CA GLN A 21 15.35 -4.57 12.72
C GLN A 21 13.92 -4.69 13.23
N THR A 22 13.19 -3.57 13.30
CA THR A 22 11.80 -3.54 13.74
C THR A 22 10.88 -3.59 12.53
N LYS A 23 9.78 -4.36 12.65
CA LYS A 23 8.77 -4.49 11.61
C LYS A 23 7.52 -3.70 12.01
N TYR A 24 7.16 -2.74 11.17
CA TYR A 24 5.97 -1.91 11.32
C TYR A 24 4.98 -2.14 10.20
N ALA A 25 3.70 -2.07 10.50
CA ALA A 25 2.66 -2.13 9.46
C ALA A 25 1.57 -1.09 9.69
N LEU A 26 1.04 -0.57 8.57
CA LEU A 26 -0.22 0.16 8.49
C LEU A 26 -1.17 -0.64 7.59
N VAL A 27 -2.31 -1.03 8.14
CA VAL A 27 -3.32 -1.81 7.43
C VAL A 27 -4.62 -1.03 7.42
N ILE A 28 -5.05 -0.62 6.23
CA ILE A 28 -6.25 0.18 6.00
C ILE A 28 -7.25 -0.70 5.25
N GLY A 29 -8.48 -0.80 5.77
CA GLY A 29 -9.53 -1.57 5.13
C GLY A 29 -10.89 -0.90 5.27
N LEU A 30 -11.54 -0.65 4.13
CA LEU A 30 -12.83 0.01 4.05
C LEU A 30 -13.88 -0.91 3.40
N GLY A 31 -15.00 -1.12 4.09
CA GLY A 31 -16.19 -1.79 3.56
C GLY A 31 -17.30 -0.81 3.25
N LYS A 32 -17.19 0.41 3.77
CA LYS A 32 -18.15 1.50 3.59
C LYS A 32 -17.47 2.85 3.78
N GLN A 33 -18.07 3.89 3.21
CA GLN A 33 -17.72 5.29 3.40
C GLN A 33 -18.85 6.04 4.13
N GLU A 34 -18.58 7.27 4.59
CA GLU A 34 -19.58 8.19 5.14
C GLU A 34 -20.62 8.55 4.07
N ASP A 35 -20.15 8.83 2.85
CA ASP A 35 -21.01 9.06 1.70
C ASP A 35 -21.61 7.75 1.20
N ARG A 36 -22.94 7.64 1.28
CA ARG A 36 -23.69 6.47 0.83
C ARG A 36 -23.76 6.31 -0.69
N ALA A 37 -23.29 7.29 -1.47
CA ALA A 37 -23.16 7.18 -2.91
C ALA A 37 -22.04 6.20 -3.33
N TRP A 38 -21.09 5.90 -2.43
CA TRP A 38 -20.12 4.85 -2.64
C TRP A 38 -20.75 3.47 -2.54
N PRO A 39 -20.51 2.57 -3.51
CA PRO A 39 -20.93 1.17 -3.39
C PRO A 39 -20.29 0.52 -2.16
N LYS A 40 -21.01 -0.40 -1.53
CA LYS A 40 -20.45 -1.21 -0.45
C LYS A 40 -19.46 -2.23 -1.03
N ILE A 41 -18.30 -2.34 -0.39
CA ILE A 41 -17.28 -3.33 -0.69
C ILE A 41 -16.89 -4.07 0.60
N ASN A 42 -15.86 -4.92 0.54
CA ASN A 42 -15.49 -5.75 1.69
C ASN A 42 -14.00 -5.59 2.07
N GLY A 43 -13.40 -4.43 1.85
CA GLY A 43 -12.00 -4.18 2.23
C GLY A 43 -11.75 -4.28 3.73
N ASP A 44 -12.75 -4.02 4.56
CA ASP A 44 -12.69 -4.23 6.01
C ASP A 44 -12.50 -5.72 6.38
N LYS A 45 -13.01 -6.65 5.57
CA LYS A 45 -12.85 -8.11 5.76
C LYS A 45 -11.45 -8.62 5.45
N ASP A 46 -10.66 -7.84 4.75
CA ASP A 46 -9.26 -8.18 4.44
C ASP A 46 -8.33 -7.97 5.65
N VAL A 47 -8.64 -6.97 6.48
CA VAL A 47 -7.79 -6.58 7.61
C VAL A 47 -7.44 -7.73 8.56
N PRO A 48 -8.36 -8.60 9.00
CA PRO A 48 -8.01 -9.75 9.85
C PRO A 48 -7.01 -10.70 9.19
N ARG A 49 -7.16 -10.97 7.87
CA ARG A 49 -6.26 -11.85 7.11
C ARG A 49 -4.85 -11.27 7.00
N VAL A 50 -4.78 -10.00 6.64
CA VAL A 50 -3.49 -9.27 6.55
C VAL A 50 -2.80 -9.24 7.90
N ARG A 51 -3.53 -8.93 8.98
CA ARG A 51 -2.97 -8.95 10.35
C ARG A 51 -2.46 -10.31 10.76
N GLN A 52 -3.18 -11.39 10.42
CA GLN A 52 -2.76 -12.75 10.70
C GLN A 52 -1.44 -13.08 9.98
N MET A 53 -1.35 -12.75 8.70
CA MET A 53 -0.15 -12.94 7.88
C MET A 53 1.04 -12.14 8.45
N LEU A 54 0.82 -10.88 8.78
CA LEU A 54 1.86 -10.01 9.34
C LEU A 54 2.36 -10.49 10.70
N ARG A 55 1.46 -10.92 11.60
CA ARG A 55 1.86 -11.47 12.90
C ARG A 55 2.74 -12.71 12.77
N LYS A 56 2.38 -13.62 11.85
CA LYS A 56 3.23 -14.77 11.51
C LYS A 56 4.60 -14.34 10.98
N GLY A 57 4.65 -13.23 10.25
CA GLY A 57 5.87 -12.60 9.74
C GLY A 57 6.65 -11.78 10.77
N GLY A 58 6.28 -11.82 12.06
CA GLY A 58 7.00 -11.10 13.13
C GLY A 58 6.70 -9.61 13.25
N TYR A 59 5.53 -9.15 12.74
CA TYR A 59 5.09 -7.77 12.94
C TYR A 59 4.33 -7.61 14.25
N ASP A 60 4.93 -6.95 15.22
CA ASP A 60 4.30 -6.62 16.50
C ASP A 60 3.64 -5.23 16.48
N LYS A 61 4.15 -4.33 15.65
CA LYS A 61 3.73 -2.94 15.55
C LYS A 61 2.79 -2.74 14.36
N ILE A 62 1.52 -3.15 14.50
CA ILE A 62 0.50 -3.05 13.46
C ILE A 62 -0.52 -1.99 13.83
N ILE A 63 -0.58 -0.90 13.07
CA ILE A 63 -1.66 0.08 13.10
C ILE A 63 -2.75 -0.40 12.13
N SER A 64 -3.99 -0.50 12.60
CA SER A 64 -5.12 -0.89 11.76
C SER A 64 -6.19 0.19 11.78
N LEU A 65 -6.56 0.67 10.61
CA LEU A 65 -7.63 1.65 10.40
C LEU A 65 -8.74 0.98 9.58
N VAL A 66 -9.92 0.88 10.16
CA VAL A 66 -11.05 0.16 9.56
C VAL A 66 -12.27 1.07 9.54
N ASN A 67 -12.93 1.17 8.39
CA ASN A 67 -14.16 1.94 8.19
C ASN A 67 -14.05 3.35 8.80
N GLU A 68 -14.88 3.72 9.77
CA GLU A 68 -14.96 5.06 10.39
C GLU A 68 -13.61 5.55 10.95
N ARG A 69 -12.69 4.64 11.24
CA ARG A 69 -11.34 5.00 11.71
C ARG A 69 -10.38 5.30 10.56
N ALA A 70 -10.71 4.95 9.33
CA ALA A 70 -9.90 5.17 8.14
C ALA A 70 -10.20 6.51 7.45
N THR A 71 -10.36 7.60 8.23
CA THR A 71 -10.45 8.96 7.69
C THR A 71 -9.10 9.41 7.14
N LYS A 72 -9.08 10.35 6.19
CA LYS A 72 -7.81 10.92 5.67
C LYS A 72 -6.90 11.39 6.81
N ARG A 73 -7.45 12.15 7.75
CA ARG A 73 -6.69 12.63 8.92
C ARG A 73 -6.02 11.50 9.70
N ASN A 74 -6.75 10.41 9.96
CA ASN A 74 -6.20 9.30 10.73
C ASN A 74 -5.15 8.53 9.95
N ILE A 75 -5.31 8.39 8.62
CA ILE A 75 -4.31 7.76 7.74
C ILE A 75 -3.02 8.58 7.76
N LEU A 76 -3.10 9.90 7.56
CA LEU A 76 -1.94 10.78 7.60
C LEU A 76 -1.27 10.79 8.98
N SER A 77 -2.05 10.77 10.08
CA SER A 77 -1.54 10.64 11.44
C SER A 77 -0.79 9.31 11.64
N ALA A 78 -1.28 8.22 11.07
CA ALA A 78 -0.61 6.92 11.11
C ALA A 78 0.72 6.96 10.35
N PHE A 79 0.77 7.54 9.14
CA PHE A 79 2.01 7.74 8.41
C PHE A 79 3.02 8.58 9.21
N ASN A 80 2.59 9.71 9.78
CA ASN A 80 3.45 10.55 10.63
C ASN A 80 4.00 9.75 11.82
N THR A 81 3.17 8.90 12.43
CA THR A 81 3.61 8.01 13.53
C THR A 81 4.68 7.03 13.05
N LEU A 82 4.54 6.44 11.88
CA LEU A 82 5.52 5.53 11.31
C LEU A 82 6.82 6.25 10.97
N VAL A 83 6.75 7.42 10.32
CA VAL A 83 7.93 8.26 10.01
C VAL A 83 8.67 8.65 11.27
N GLY A 84 7.95 9.05 12.35
CA GLY A 84 8.55 9.42 13.63
C GLY A 84 9.26 8.26 14.35
N LYS A 85 8.83 7.01 14.10
CA LYS A 85 9.41 5.80 14.69
C LYS A 85 10.49 5.15 13.85
N ALA A 86 10.54 5.45 12.55
CA ALA A 86 11.44 4.81 11.60
C ALA A 86 12.91 5.01 11.94
N ARG A 87 13.68 3.93 11.87
CA ARG A 87 15.14 3.87 12.08
C ARG A 87 15.82 3.16 10.91
N PRO A 88 17.11 3.40 10.69
CA PRO A 88 17.86 2.71 9.64
C PRO A 88 17.72 1.18 9.73
N GLY A 89 17.36 0.57 8.62
CA GLY A 89 17.21 -0.89 8.49
C GLY A 89 15.82 -1.43 8.84
N ASP A 90 14.90 -0.65 9.37
CA ASP A 90 13.53 -1.09 9.69
C ASP A 90 12.74 -1.53 8.46
N ILE A 91 11.71 -2.35 8.68
CA ILE A 91 10.81 -2.87 7.65
C ILE A 91 9.41 -2.27 7.83
N PHE A 92 8.84 -1.79 6.73
CA PHE A 92 7.49 -1.24 6.67
C PHE A 92 6.62 -2.00 5.68
N TYR A 93 5.41 -2.35 6.10
CA TYR A 93 4.38 -2.95 5.28
C TYR A 93 3.14 -2.05 5.33
N ILE A 94 2.76 -1.49 4.20
CA ILE A 94 1.58 -0.64 4.06
C ILE A 94 0.55 -1.38 3.21
N HIS A 95 -0.67 -1.49 3.69
CA HIS A 95 -1.76 -2.18 2.98
C HIS A 95 -2.97 -1.29 2.91
N TYR A 96 -3.45 -1.07 1.71
CA TYR A 96 -4.71 -0.40 1.44
C TYR A 96 -5.67 -1.35 0.73
N SER A 97 -6.88 -1.49 1.27
CA SER A 97 -7.96 -2.31 0.74
C SER A 97 -9.24 -1.49 0.78
N GLY A 98 -9.63 -0.92 -0.35
CA GLY A 98 -10.70 0.05 -0.44
C GLY A 98 -11.08 0.44 -1.86
N HIS A 99 -11.84 1.52 -2.01
CA HIS A 99 -12.10 2.13 -3.31
C HIS A 99 -10.91 2.97 -3.78
N GLY A 100 -10.77 3.08 -5.10
CA GLY A 100 -9.96 4.10 -5.75
C GLY A 100 -10.81 4.96 -6.67
N GLN A 101 -10.34 6.16 -6.97
CA GLN A 101 -10.93 7.09 -7.93
C GLN A 101 -9.82 7.96 -8.53
N GLN A 102 -9.98 8.31 -9.79
CA GLN A 102 -9.11 9.28 -10.44
C GLN A 102 -9.59 10.71 -10.18
N VAL A 103 -8.65 11.63 -10.08
CA VAL A 103 -8.88 13.07 -9.98
C VAL A 103 -8.01 13.77 -11.02
N ALA A 104 -8.34 15.01 -11.39
CA ALA A 104 -7.48 15.79 -12.28
C ALA A 104 -6.12 16.03 -11.61
N ASP A 105 -5.02 15.79 -12.34
CA ASP A 105 -3.65 16.04 -11.88
C ASP A 105 -3.37 17.56 -11.84
N PRO A 106 -3.24 18.17 -10.64
CA PRO A 106 -2.96 19.60 -10.51
C PRO A 106 -1.50 19.96 -10.80
N HIS A 107 -0.61 18.98 -10.83
CA HIS A 107 0.83 19.14 -11.00
C HIS A 107 1.28 18.93 -12.45
N HIS A 108 0.42 18.34 -13.28
CA HIS A 108 0.70 17.99 -14.69
C HIS A 108 1.98 17.14 -14.85
N ASP A 109 2.18 16.18 -13.97
CA ASP A 109 3.29 15.24 -14.02
C ASP A 109 2.87 13.81 -14.43
N GLU A 110 1.56 13.53 -14.48
CA GLU A 110 1.03 12.29 -15.04
C GLU A 110 0.75 12.42 -16.54
N PRO A 111 1.10 11.39 -17.35
CA PRO A 111 0.95 11.42 -18.82
C PRO A 111 -0.50 11.54 -19.29
N ASP A 112 -1.46 11.03 -18.52
CA ASP A 112 -2.90 11.07 -18.82
C ASP A 112 -3.61 12.24 -18.16
N GLY A 113 -2.89 13.03 -17.33
CA GLY A 113 -3.41 14.17 -16.61
C GLY A 113 -4.33 13.83 -15.44
N LEU A 114 -4.19 12.61 -14.88
CA LEU A 114 -5.02 12.11 -13.78
C LEU A 114 -4.16 11.52 -12.67
N ASP A 115 -4.42 11.94 -11.43
CA ASP A 115 -3.87 11.32 -10.21
C ASP A 115 -4.76 10.19 -9.74
N GLU A 116 -4.18 9.14 -9.18
CA GLU A 116 -4.88 8.07 -8.51
C GLU A 116 -5.04 8.37 -7.01
N CYS A 117 -6.26 8.23 -6.50
CA CYS A 117 -6.57 8.48 -5.10
C CYS A 117 -7.06 7.23 -4.38
N TRP A 118 -6.54 7.01 -3.17
CA TRP A 118 -7.21 6.16 -2.18
C TRP A 118 -8.40 6.92 -1.61
N ILE A 119 -9.50 6.21 -1.38
CA ILE A 119 -10.74 6.81 -0.89
C ILE A 119 -10.91 6.53 0.60
N PRO A 120 -10.55 7.48 1.49
CA PRO A 120 -10.80 7.38 2.92
C PRO A 120 -12.29 7.29 3.26
N TYR A 121 -12.59 6.97 4.51
CA TYR A 121 -13.97 6.86 5.00
C TYR A 121 -14.76 8.14 4.81
N ASP A 122 -14.15 9.29 5.01
CA ASP A 122 -14.74 10.62 4.97
C ASP A 122 -14.72 11.29 3.59
N ALA A 123 -14.17 10.63 2.55
CA ALA A 123 -14.17 11.13 1.18
C ALA A 123 -15.52 10.88 0.48
N TYR A 124 -16.00 11.90 -0.22
CA TYR A 124 -17.26 11.86 -0.97
C TYR A 124 -17.03 11.49 -2.43
N LYS A 125 -17.99 10.78 -3.03
CA LYS A 125 -17.86 10.31 -4.42
C LYS A 125 -17.92 11.45 -5.44
N LYS A 126 -18.60 12.54 -5.10
CA LYS A 126 -18.73 13.76 -5.92
C LYS A 126 -18.48 15.00 -5.08
N ALA A 127 -17.97 16.06 -5.71
CA ALA A 127 -17.76 17.33 -5.04
C ALA A 127 -19.04 17.87 -4.40
N CYS A 128 -18.96 18.30 -3.16
CA CYS A 128 -20.06 18.85 -2.41
C CYS A 128 -19.56 19.83 -1.33
N ALA A 129 -20.48 20.46 -0.58
CA ALA A 129 -20.09 21.41 0.47
C ALA A 129 -19.25 20.77 1.61
N ARG A 130 -19.29 19.42 1.75
CA ARG A 130 -18.56 18.68 2.79
C ARG A 130 -17.19 18.18 2.32
N ASP A 131 -17.03 18.02 1.01
CA ASP A 131 -15.80 17.53 0.41
C ASP A 131 -15.68 18.09 -1.01
N ARG A 132 -14.63 18.86 -1.25
CA ARG A 132 -14.30 19.38 -2.57
C ARG A 132 -13.07 18.69 -3.15
N GLY A 133 -12.70 17.49 -2.63
CA GLY A 133 -11.54 16.68 -2.99
C GLY A 133 -10.45 16.67 -1.92
N GLU A 134 -10.50 17.57 -0.94
CA GLU A 134 -9.51 17.64 0.14
C GLU A 134 -9.48 16.38 1.01
N ARG A 135 -10.49 15.53 0.92
CA ARG A 135 -10.57 14.26 1.67
C ARG A 135 -10.10 13.04 0.87
N HIS A 136 -9.86 13.17 -0.42
CA HIS A 136 -9.20 12.17 -1.23
C HIS A 136 -7.72 12.11 -0.84
N LEU A 137 -7.12 10.94 -0.82
CA LEU A 137 -5.70 10.76 -0.52
C LEU A 137 -4.98 10.39 -1.81
N SER A 138 -4.33 11.38 -2.43
CA SER A 138 -3.63 11.18 -3.68
C SER A 138 -2.39 10.29 -3.51
N ASP A 139 -1.98 9.65 -4.58
CA ASP A 139 -0.74 8.90 -4.65
C ASP A 139 0.48 9.79 -4.37
N ASP A 140 0.47 11.05 -4.78
CA ASP A 140 1.47 12.06 -4.42
C ASP A 140 1.61 12.24 -2.90
N GLU A 141 0.49 12.36 -2.17
CA GLU A 141 0.51 12.45 -0.70
C GLU A 141 1.07 11.16 -0.08
N VAL A 142 0.68 9.99 -0.60
CA VAL A 142 1.23 8.71 -0.16
C VAL A 142 2.72 8.63 -0.45
N ASN A 143 3.15 8.99 -1.66
CA ASN A 143 4.54 8.99 -2.10
C ASN A 143 5.40 9.94 -1.26
N TYR A 144 4.86 11.07 -0.83
CA TYR A 144 5.54 11.98 0.10
C TYR A 144 5.92 11.27 1.41
N TYR A 145 4.98 10.57 2.04
CA TYR A 145 5.24 9.84 3.29
C TYR A 145 6.14 8.63 3.10
N LEU A 146 5.98 7.91 2.01
CA LEU A 146 6.86 6.79 1.65
C LEU A 146 8.29 7.26 1.41
N GLY A 147 8.46 8.42 0.78
CA GLY A 147 9.75 9.07 0.61
C GLY A 147 10.41 9.40 1.95
N GLN A 148 9.67 9.98 2.90
CA GLN A 148 10.17 10.24 4.25
C GLN A 148 10.55 8.95 4.99
N LEU A 149 9.75 7.89 4.89
CA LEU A 149 10.09 6.58 5.44
C LEU A 149 11.39 6.06 4.83
N ARG A 150 11.54 6.14 3.49
CA ARG A 150 12.76 5.71 2.79
C ARG A 150 13.99 6.46 3.26
N ASP A 151 13.91 7.77 3.41
CA ASP A 151 15.01 8.61 3.89
C ASP A 151 15.44 8.21 5.33
N LYS A 152 14.48 7.81 6.17
CA LYS A 152 14.75 7.34 7.55
C LYS A 152 15.35 5.94 7.60
N VAL A 153 14.81 4.99 6.83
CA VAL A 153 15.25 3.59 6.90
C VAL A 153 16.52 3.32 6.09
N GLY A 154 16.86 4.21 5.14
CA GLY A 154 18.02 4.06 4.26
C GLY A 154 17.91 2.83 3.35
N ASP A 155 18.98 2.52 2.60
CA ASP A 155 18.96 1.45 1.59
C ASP A 155 18.83 0.03 2.18
N ARG A 156 19.23 -0.16 3.44
CA ARG A 156 19.08 -1.45 4.13
C ARG A 156 17.65 -1.70 4.63
N GLY A 157 16.85 -0.65 4.80
CA GLY A 157 15.44 -0.75 5.17
C GLY A 157 14.60 -1.29 4.03
N LYS A 158 13.41 -1.80 4.37
CA LYS A 158 12.47 -2.38 3.40
C LYS A 158 11.12 -1.69 3.52
N ILE A 159 10.52 -1.33 2.39
CA ILE A 159 9.17 -0.76 2.33
C ILE A 159 8.40 -1.51 1.25
N LEU A 160 7.27 -2.09 1.64
CA LEU A 160 6.32 -2.75 0.75
C LEU A 160 4.96 -2.08 0.88
N VAL A 161 4.39 -1.70 -0.25
CA VAL A 161 3.03 -1.16 -0.37
C VAL A 161 2.18 -2.17 -1.13
N VAL A 162 1.00 -2.49 -0.60
CA VAL A 162 0.02 -3.36 -1.24
C VAL A 162 -1.27 -2.58 -1.43
N ILE A 163 -1.74 -2.47 -2.67
CA ILE A 163 -2.92 -1.71 -3.06
C ILE A 163 -3.94 -2.67 -3.67
N ASP A 164 -4.97 -3.01 -2.88
CA ASP A 164 -6.12 -3.79 -3.34
C ASP A 164 -7.30 -2.85 -3.57
N ALA A 165 -7.14 -2.01 -4.57
CA ALA A 165 -8.08 -1.01 -5.06
C ALA A 165 -7.94 -0.87 -6.58
N CYS A 166 -8.84 -0.11 -7.19
CA CYS A 166 -8.82 0.23 -8.62
C CYS A 166 -9.23 1.68 -8.79
N HIS A 167 -8.63 2.35 -9.75
CA HIS A 167 -8.93 3.74 -10.07
C HIS A 167 -9.77 3.87 -11.35
N SER A 168 -9.93 2.77 -12.09
CA SER A 168 -10.83 2.66 -13.25
C SER A 168 -11.83 1.55 -12.99
N GLY A 169 -13.09 1.81 -13.18
CA GLY A 169 -14.15 0.81 -13.00
C GLY A 169 -15.34 1.18 -13.84
N ASP A 170 -15.42 0.69 -15.08
CA ASP A 170 -16.69 0.64 -15.80
C ASP A 170 -17.56 -0.42 -15.13
N ALA A 171 -18.29 0.00 -14.11
CA ALA A 171 -19.40 -0.77 -13.58
C ALA A 171 -20.55 -0.74 -14.58
N THR A 172 -20.39 -1.38 -15.73
CA THR A 172 -21.54 -1.85 -16.50
C THR A 172 -22.09 -3.07 -15.76
N CYS A 173 -22.67 -2.80 -14.63
CA CYS A 173 -23.38 -3.75 -13.80
C CYS A 173 -24.77 -3.93 -14.34
N GLY A 174 -25.03 -5.08 -14.91
CA GLY A 174 -26.35 -5.53 -15.30
C GLY A 174 -26.63 -6.89 -14.70
N ASP A 175 -27.71 -6.98 -13.96
CA ASP A 175 -28.46 -8.16 -13.51
C ASP A 175 -27.74 -9.34 -12.82
N GLU A 176 -28.46 -9.90 -11.88
CA GLU A 176 -28.23 -11.11 -11.04
C GLU A 176 -26.89 -11.85 -11.24
N GLY A 177 -25.90 -11.46 -10.49
CA GLY A 177 -24.59 -12.09 -10.51
C GLY A 177 -23.42 -11.10 -10.51
N GLU A 178 -23.67 -9.84 -10.18
CA GLU A 178 -22.73 -8.72 -10.27
C GLU A 178 -21.47 -8.91 -9.41
N GLU A 179 -20.32 -8.62 -10.01
CA GLU A 179 -19.06 -8.58 -9.30
C GLU A 179 -18.95 -7.26 -8.53
N VAL A 180 -18.50 -7.34 -7.28
CA VAL A 180 -18.26 -6.16 -6.46
C VAL A 180 -16.92 -5.56 -6.89
N LEU A 181 -16.96 -4.32 -7.40
CA LEU A 181 -15.78 -3.59 -7.88
C LEU A 181 -15.25 -2.61 -6.84
N ARG A 182 -13.92 -2.48 -6.76
CA ARG A 182 -13.21 -1.62 -5.81
C ARG A 182 -12.70 -0.34 -6.45
N GLY A 183 -13.53 0.35 -7.20
CA GLY A 183 -13.23 1.61 -7.84
C GLY A 183 -14.42 2.13 -8.62
N VAL A 184 -14.27 3.30 -9.17
CA VAL A 184 -15.25 3.95 -10.03
C VAL A 184 -14.53 4.56 -11.23
N SER A 185 -15.17 4.53 -12.41
CA SER A 185 -14.66 5.16 -13.63
C SER A 185 -14.90 6.68 -13.68
N GLU A 186 -15.78 7.17 -12.81
CA GLU A 186 -16.08 8.60 -12.73
C GLU A 186 -14.85 9.31 -12.17
N VAL A 187 -14.21 10.18 -12.98
CA VAL A 187 -13.18 11.10 -12.51
C VAL A 187 -13.84 12.08 -11.55
N PHE A 188 -13.22 12.31 -10.41
CA PHE A 188 -13.71 13.32 -9.48
C PHE A 188 -13.50 14.70 -10.11
N ASP A 189 -14.60 15.39 -10.36
CA ASP A 189 -14.57 16.75 -10.91
C ASP A 189 -14.17 17.74 -9.82
N ALA A 190 -12.87 17.89 -9.71
CA ALA A 190 -12.25 18.75 -8.73
C ALA A 190 -11.88 20.08 -9.38
N THR A 191 -12.76 21.06 -9.24
CA THR A 191 -12.25 22.44 -9.04
C THR A 191 -11.51 22.52 -7.69
N CYS A 192 -10.84 21.45 -7.30
CA CYS A 192 -10.39 21.17 -5.95
C CYS A 192 -9.01 21.74 -5.69
N HIS A 193 -8.95 22.54 -4.67
CA HIS A 193 -7.69 22.82 -4.00
C HIS A 193 -7.41 21.65 -3.04
N PHE A 194 -6.54 20.72 -3.45
CA PHE A 194 -5.97 19.75 -2.50
C PHE A 194 -5.33 20.52 -1.34
N ALA A 195 -5.60 20.07 -0.13
CA ALA A 195 -5.04 20.69 1.07
C ALA A 195 -3.53 20.50 1.06
N GLU A 196 -2.80 21.61 1.02
CA GLU A 196 -1.33 21.73 1.00
C GLU A 196 -0.67 21.24 -0.31
N PRO A 197 -0.03 22.14 -1.05
CA PRO A 197 0.72 21.73 -2.24
C PRO A 197 1.90 20.89 -1.81
N ILE A 198 1.86 19.61 -2.15
CA ILE A 198 3.05 18.77 -2.08
C ILE A 198 4.10 19.41 -2.99
N PRO A 199 5.33 19.64 -2.50
CA PRO A 199 6.34 20.25 -3.33
C PRO A 199 6.54 19.44 -4.63
N ARG A 200 6.50 20.07 -5.79
CA ARG A 200 6.73 19.46 -7.12
C ARG A 200 7.96 18.53 -7.19
N ALA A 201 8.95 18.77 -6.33
CA ALA A 201 10.13 17.92 -6.21
C ALA A 201 9.83 16.54 -5.60
N VAL A 202 8.65 16.35 -5.00
CA VAL A 202 8.24 15.09 -4.36
C VAL A 202 7.48 14.20 -5.34
N SER A 203 6.59 14.76 -6.16
CA SER A 203 5.82 14.03 -7.17
C SER A 203 6.70 13.34 -8.22
N ARG A 204 7.89 13.87 -8.50
CA ARG A 204 8.89 13.28 -9.40
C ARG A 204 9.90 12.35 -8.74
N ARG A 205 9.73 12.03 -7.43
CA ARG A 205 10.62 11.07 -6.77
C ARG A 205 10.35 9.67 -7.29
N LYS A 206 11.40 9.00 -7.76
CA LYS A 206 11.34 7.58 -8.11
C LYS A 206 10.88 6.76 -6.91
N GLU A 207 9.98 5.80 -7.14
CA GLU A 207 9.51 4.85 -6.13
C GLU A 207 10.65 4.00 -5.59
N ARG A 208 11.29 4.44 -4.52
CA ARG A 208 12.40 3.71 -3.86
C ARG A 208 11.87 2.69 -2.84
N TRP A 209 10.78 2.01 -3.21
CA TRP A 209 10.14 0.92 -2.46
C TRP A 209 9.59 -0.11 -3.43
N ILE A 210 8.82 -1.08 -2.94
CA ILE A 210 8.08 -2.03 -3.78
C ILE A 210 6.60 -1.75 -3.62
N THR A 211 5.88 -1.65 -4.73
CA THR A 211 4.41 -1.59 -4.75
C THR A 211 3.85 -2.83 -5.44
N ILE A 212 2.81 -3.44 -4.88
CA ILE A 212 1.99 -4.46 -5.53
C ILE A 212 0.58 -3.90 -5.65
N SER A 213 0.11 -3.77 -6.88
CA SER A 213 -1.25 -3.34 -7.21
C SER A 213 -2.08 -4.53 -7.72
N ALA A 214 -3.37 -4.53 -7.40
CA ALA A 214 -4.30 -5.61 -7.76
C ALA A 214 -4.52 -5.73 -9.27
N CYS A 215 -4.41 -4.62 -9.99
CA CYS A 215 -4.59 -4.53 -11.43
C CYS A 215 -3.79 -3.36 -12.01
N THR A 216 -3.74 -3.25 -13.33
CA THR A 216 -3.22 -2.04 -14.01
C THR A 216 -4.21 -0.88 -13.86
N SER A 217 -3.76 0.36 -14.09
CA SER A 217 -4.61 1.56 -14.05
C SER A 217 -5.82 1.48 -15.01
N ALA A 218 -5.68 0.78 -16.13
CA ALA A 218 -6.74 0.59 -17.11
C ALA A 218 -7.73 -0.58 -16.82
N GLN A 219 -7.52 -1.32 -15.71
CA GLN A 219 -8.32 -2.49 -15.37
C GLN A 219 -9.14 -2.28 -14.10
N SER A 220 -10.32 -2.91 -14.04
CA SER A 220 -11.13 -2.96 -12.83
C SER A 220 -10.60 -4.01 -11.83
N ASN A 221 -10.69 -3.72 -10.54
CA ASN A 221 -10.44 -4.65 -9.46
C ASN A 221 -11.76 -5.17 -8.87
N ALA A 222 -11.95 -6.48 -8.89
CA ALA A 222 -13.12 -7.12 -8.33
C ALA A 222 -12.81 -7.94 -7.07
N GLU A 223 -13.83 -8.18 -6.26
CA GLU A 223 -13.73 -9.01 -5.07
C GLU A 223 -13.99 -10.50 -5.37
N LEU A 224 -13.53 -11.35 -4.45
CA LEU A 224 -14.00 -12.73 -4.32
C LEU A 224 -15.36 -12.74 -3.61
N ARG A 225 -16.24 -13.65 -4.03
CA ARG A 225 -17.53 -13.88 -3.37
C ARG A 225 -17.45 -14.90 -2.25
N ASN A 226 -16.66 -15.92 -2.45
CA ASN A 226 -16.46 -16.99 -1.47
C ASN A 226 -15.00 -17.49 -1.52
N PRO A 227 -14.22 -17.23 -0.47
CA PRO A 227 -14.55 -16.35 0.66
C PRO A 227 -14.64 -14.88 0.24
N VAL A 228 -15.41 -14.08 0.95
CA VAL A 228 -15.48 -12.63 0.71
C VAL A 228 -14.14 -11.98 1.04
N ALA A 229 -13.49 -11.41 0.03
CA ALA A 229 -12.17 -10.79 0.16
C ALA A 229 -11.78 -10.03 -1.12
N GLY A 230 -10.81 -9.13 -1.02
CA GLY A 230 -10.07 -8.63 -2.19
C GLY A 230 -9.24 -9.73 -2.83
N ARG A 231 -9.19 -9.75 -4.15
CA ARG A 231 -8.49 -10.81 -4.88
C ARG A 231 -7.00 -10.81 -4.62
N LEU A 232 -6.38 -9.63 -4.64
CA LEU A 232 -4.95 -9.51 -4.35
C LEU A 232 -4.63 -9.90 -2.91
N THR A 233 -5.40 -9.36 -1.97
CA THR A 233 -5.21 -9.63 -0.54
C THR A 233 -5.32 -11.12 -0.23
N TYR A 234 -6.33 -11.79 -0.78
CA TYR A 234 -6.53 -13.22 -0.57
C TYR A 234 -5.43 -14.06 -1.22
N ALA A 235 -5.03 -13.70 -2.46
CA ALA A 235 -3.92 -14.38 -3.13
C ALA A 235 -2.62 -14.27 -2.34
N LEU A 236 -2.26 -13.07 -1.86
CA LEU A 236 -1.07 -12.86 -1.04
C LEU A 236 -1.14 -13.64 0.27
N TRP A 237 -2.30 -13.62 0.94
CA TRP A 237 -2.51 -14.39 2.16
C TRP A 237 -2.30 -15.90 1.93
N GLN A 238 -2.85 -16.48 0.87
CA GLN A 238 -2.65 -17.88 0.53
C GLN A 238 -1.20 -18.23 0.19
N ILE A 239 -0.59 -17.43 -0.71
CA ILE A 239 0.73 -17.73 -1.27
C ILE A 239 1.85 -17.53 -0.24
N LEU A 240 1.71 -16.52 0.64
CA LEU A 240 2.77 -16.14 1.58
C LEU A 240 2.56 -16.69 3.01
N SER A 241 1.45 -17.40 3.27
CA SER A 241 1.15 -17.94 4.60
C SER A 241 2.09 -19.03 5.07
N ASP A 242 2.76 -19.73 4.16
CA ASP A 242 3.75 -20.75 4.46
C ASP A 242 5.16 -20.17 4.69
N GLN A 243 5.31 -18.86 4.52
CA GLN A 243 6.59 -18.14 4.66
C GLN A 243 7.70 -18.67 3.74
N SER A 244 7.37 -19.36 2.67
CA SER A 244 8.36 -19.84 1.71
C SER A 244 9.06 -18.68 1.01
N SER A 245 10.38 -18.81 0.80
CA SER A 245 11.13 -17.82 0.02
C SER A 245 10.87 -18.05 -1.46
N MET A 246 10.53 -16.95 -2.16
CA MET A 246 10.34 -16.99 -3.60
C MET A 246 10.80 -15.66 -4.24
N SER A 247 11.11 -15.69 -5.53
CA SER A 247 11.37 -14.47 -6.29
C SER A 247 10.10 -13.67 -6.53
N ASN A 248 10.21 -12.37 -6.77
CA ASN A 248 9.06 -11.53 -7.11
C ASN A 248 8.38 -12.00 -8.40
N ALA A 249 9.15 -12.48 -9.39
CA ALA A 249 8.62 -13.06 -10.63
C ALA A 249 7.81 -14.35 -10.35
N GLU A 250 8.24 -15.18 -9.41
CA GLU A 250 7.47 -16.37 -9.00
C GLU A 250 6.19 -15.98 -8.27
N LEU A 251 6.26 -14.99 -7.37
CA LEU A 251 5.10 -14.47 -6.66
C LEU A 251 4.07 -13.93 -7.67
N GLU A 252 4.50 -13.12 -8.63
CA GLU A 252 3.64 -12.56 -9.67
C GLU A 252 2.97 -13.67 -10.49
N ARG A 253 3.73 -14.69 -10.92
CA ARG A 253 3.16 -15.84 -11.64
C ARG A 253 2.10 -16.57 -10.81
N ARG A 254 2.33 -16.76 -9.50
CA ARG A 254 1.35 -17.41 -8.62
C ARG A 254 0.09 -16.57 -8.44
N ILE A 255 0.21 -15.25 -8.30
CA ILE A 255 -0.95 -14.36 -8.23
C ILE A 255 -1.73 -14.40 -9.55
N ARG A 256 -1.05 -14.32 -10.71
CA ARG A 256 -1.69 -14.44 -12.04
C ARG A 256 -2.43 -15.75 -12.19
N ARG A 257 -1.81 -16.88 -11.80
CA ARG A 257 -2.44 -18.21 -11.83
C ARG A 257 -3.67 -18.27 -10.92
N PHE A 258 -3.58 -17.68 -9.73
CA PHE A 258 -4.72 -17.57 -8.83
C PHE A 258 -5.87 -16.79 -9.48
N TYR A 259 -5.60 -15.65 -10.10
CA TYR A 259 -6.61 -14.85 -10.81
C TYR A 259 -7.26 -15.63 -11.97
N GLN A 260 -6.46 -16.35 -12.76
CA GLN A 260 -6.95 -17.20 -13.85
C GLN A 260 -7.86 -18.34 -13.38
N GLY A 261 -7.68 -18.80 -12.14
CA GLY A 261 -8.55 -19.80 -11.53
C GLY A 261 -9.90 -19.26 -11.02
N ILE A 262 -10.09 -17.94 -11.00
CA ILE A 262 -11.34 -17.31 -10.58
C ILE A 262 -12.33 -17.29 -11.76
N ARG A 263 -13.52 -17.82 -11.54
CA ARG A 263 -14.61 -17.68 -12.52
C ARG A 263 -15.18 -16.27 -12.45
N SER A 264 -14.73 -15.38 -13.32
CA SER A 264 -15.03 -13.95 -13.32
C SER A 264 -15.08 -13.40 -14.75
N ARG A 265 -15.88 -12.35 -14.95
CA ARG A 265 -15.87 -11.55 -16.17
C ARG A 265 -14.86 -10.39 -16.10
N VAL A 266 -14.43 -10.03 -14.89
CA VAL A 266 -13.44 -8.98 -14.66
C VAL A 266 -12.04 -9.58 -14.75
N TYR A 267 -11.31 -9.16 -15.77
CA TYR A 267 -9.92 -9.52 -15.96
C TYR A 267 -9.00 -8.59 -15.19
N GLN A 268 -8.07 -9.16 -14.43
CA GLN A 268 -7.11 -8.42 -13.60
C GLN A 268 -5.69 -8.93 -13.84
N THR A 269 -4.75 -8.02 -13.86
CA THR A 269 -3.33 -8.33 -13.97
C THR A 269 -2.60 -7.68 -12.80
N PRO A 270 -2.05 -8.45 -11.85
CA PRO A 270 -1.28 -7.88 -10.75
C PRO A 270 -0.03 -7.20 -11.30
N VAL A 271 0.34 -6.09 -10.70
CA VAL A 271 1.50 -5.29 -11.11
C VAL A 271 2.44 -5.13 -9.93
N ILE A 272 3.74 -5.36 -10.15
CA ILE A 272 4.80 -5.11 -9.18
C ILE A 272 5.71 -4.03 -9.72
N THR A 273 5.74 -2.88 -9.05
CA THR A 273 6.53 -1.70 -9.44
C THR A 273 7.59 -1.34 -8.39
N GLY A 274 8.29 -0.25 -8.63
CA GLY A 274 9.30 0.31 -7.75
C GLY A 274 10.73 -0.18 -8.03
N GLU A 275 11.71 0.70 -7.76
CA GLU A 275 13.13 0.42 -8.04
C GLU A 275 13.68 -0.76 -7.23
N TYR A 276 13.14 -1.00 -6.04
CA TYR A 276 13.60 -2.05 -5.12
C TYR A 276 13.08 -3.45 -5.45
N LYS A 277 12.16 -3.60 -6.43
CA LYS A 277 11.61 -4.90 -6.82
C LYS A 277 12.66 -5.90 -7.31
N ASN A 278 13.78 -5.42 -7.85
CA ASN A 278 14.88 -6.26 -8.30
C ASN A 278 15.94 -6.49 -7.20
N LEU A 279 15.91 -5.73 -6.12
CA LEU A 279 16.87 -5.76 -5.02
C LEU A 279 16.34 -6.51 -3.79
N GLN A 280 15.04 -6.54 -3.57
CA GLN A 280 14.39 -7.10 -2.40
C GLN A 280 13.28 -8.05 -2.81
N ARG A 281 13.16 -9.18 -2.09
CA ARG A 281 12.08 -10.15 -2.32
C ARG A 281 10.91 -9.80 -1.41
N ILE A 282 9.70 -9.80 -1.98
CA ILE A 282 8.46 -9.55 -1.22
C ILE A 282 8.25 -10.61 -0.13
N SER A 283 8.60 -11.87 -0.42
CA SER A 283 8.53 -12.95 0.58
C SER A 283 9.38 -12.68 1.84
N ASP A 284 10.46 -11.90 1.73
CA ASP A 284 11.34 -11.60 2.87
C ASP A 284 10.74 -10.59 3.86
N PHE A 285 9.68 -9.89 3.46
CA PHE A 285 8.93 -9.02 4.38
C PHE A 285 8.15 -9.82 5.43
N LEU A 286 7.81 -11.08 5.13
CA LEU A 286 6.95 -11.92 5.95
C LEU A 286 7.70 -13.09 6.63
N ARG A 287 9.01 -13.00 6.69
CA ARG A 287 9.89 -14.02 7.29
C ARG A 287 10.61 -13.50 8.53
#